data_7d50710f475fb0241791ccea84a2d64a
#
_entry.id   7d50710f475fb0241791ccea84a2d64a
#
_cell.length_a   1.000
_cell.length_b   1.000
_cell.length_c   1.000
_cell.angle_alpha   90.00
_cell.angle_beta   90.00
_cell.angle_gamma   90.00
#
_symmetry.space_group_name_H-M   'P 1'
#
loop_
_entity.id
_entity.type
_entity.pdbx_description
1 polymer ?
#
loop_
_entity_poly.entity_id
_entity_poly.type
_entity_poly.pdbx_seq_one_letter_code
_entity_poly.pdbx_strand_id
1 'polypeptide(L)'
;GVGESGRPFLDYLLYNVEKAGYENVLIVVGEKDNSIRQYYEQDGGSKHFPHLKISFVAQRIPDGRKKPLGTADALLQALQAMPSWKGQHLTVCNSDNLYSQTALRLLLEDKHENAMIDYDRDALQCSHERVSQFAVIMKDSNGFLADIIEKPSREDVEQAKDSRGRIGVSMNIWRFSYNSILPYLEAVPLHPVRQEKELPVAVKMMVAKNPRSLLTMPLSEHVVDLTSQADIPIVQEFLRKEYPNF
;
A
#
# COMPACT_ATOMS: atom_id res chain seq x y z
N GLY A 1 12.33 -2.97 -17.36
CA GLY A 1 12.25 -3.73 -16.10
C GLY A 1 13.46 -3.52 -15.23
N VAL A 2 13.34 -3.76 -13.96
CA VAL A 2 14.45 -3.64 -12.98
C VAL A 2 15.02 -5.01 -12.59
N GLY A 3 14.28 -6.08 -12.81
CA GLY A 3 14.73 -7.45 -12.54
C GLY A 3 15.70 -7.99 -13.60
N GLU A 4 16.28 -9.14 -13.31
CA GLU A 4 17.04 -9.90 -14.32
C GLU A 4 16.13 -10.21 -15.51
N SER A 5 16.70 -10.26 -16.70
CA SER A 5 15.96 -10.44 -17.96
C SER A 5 14.91 -9.36 -18.26
N GLY A 6 15.01 -8.20 -17.62
CA GLY A 6 14.08 -7.07 -17.84
C GLY A 6 12.71 -7.25 -17.17
N ARG A 7 12.58 -8.14 -16.19
CA ARG A 7 11.34 -8.37 -15.44
C ARG A 7 10.86 -7.10 -14.74
N PRO A 8 9.56 -6.75 -14.81
CA PRO A 8 9.01 -5.60 -14.09
C PRO A 8 9.12 -5.74 -12.57
N PHE A 9 9.25 -4.61 -11.86
CA PHE A 9 9.23 -4.59 -10.39
C PHE A 9 7.92 -5.16 -9.82
N LEU A 10 6.81 -4.85 -10.46
CA LEU A 10 5.49 -5.34 -10.06
C LEU A 10 5.38 -6.87 -10.06
N ASP A 11 6.13 -7.58 -10.90
CA ASP A 11 6.15 -9.04 -10.91
C ASP A 11 6.62 -9.62 -9.57
N TYR A 12 7.60 -8.99 -8.92
CA TYR A 12 8.10 -9.42 -7.60
C TYR A 12 7.07 -9.20 -6.50
N LEU A 13 6.33 -8.10 -6.57
CA LEU A 13 5.19 -7.88 -5.67
C LEU A 13 4.11 -8.93 -5.89
N LEU A 14 3.72 -9.20 -7.14
CA LEU A 14 2.72 -10.22 -7.47
C LEU A 14 3.17 -11.63 -7.08
N TYR A 15 4.46 -11.93 -7.21
CA TYR A 15 5.04 -13.18 -6.70
C TYR A 15 4.81 -13.31 -5.19
N ASN A 16 5.12 -12.28 -4.40
CA ASN A 16 4.89 -12.30 -2.97
C ASN A 16 3.40 -12.39 -2.62
N VAL A 17 2.54 -11.71 -3.37
CA VAL A 17 1.08 -11.78 -3.21
C VAL A 17 0.56 -13.20 -3.45
N GLU A 18 0.98 -13.86 -4.53
CA GLU A 18 0.60 -15.25 -4.82
C GLU A 18 1.12 -16.20 -3.73
N LYS A 19 2.39 -16.08 -3.33
CA LYS A 19 3.00 -16.90 -2.27
C LYS A 19 2.41 -16.67 -0.88
N ALA A 20 1.86 -15.50 -0.63
CA ALA A 20 1.12 -15.21 0.60
C ALA A 20 -0.28 -15.86 0.64
N GLY A 21 -0.81 -16.31 -0.50
CA GLY A 21 -2.08 -17.04 -0.60
C GLY A 21 -3.25 -16.22 -1.15
N TYR A 22 -3.00 -15.05 -1.73
CA TYR A 22 -4.04 -14.31 -2.46
C TYR A 22 -4.35 -15.00 -3.78
N GLU A 23 -5.61 -14.96 -4.19
CA GLU A 23 -6.10 -15.57 -5.42
C GLU A 23 -6.55 -14.52 -6.46
N ASN A 24 -6.91 -13.33 -6.00
CA ASN A 24 -7.43 -12.27 -6.85
C ASN A 24 -6.69 -10.96 -6.61
N VAL A 25 -6.27 -10.30 -7.68
CA VAL A 25 -5.64 -8.98 -7.65
C VAL A 25 -6.34 -8.06 -8.64
N LEU A 26 -6.64 -6.86 -8.20
CA LEU A 26 -7.09 -5.77 -9.05
C LEU A 26 -6.01 -4.70 -9.11
N ILE A 27 -5.46 -4.48 -10.29
CA ILE A 27 -4.45 -3.45 -10.53
C ILE A 27 -5.16 -2.19 -11.03
N VAL A 28 -5.00 -1.09 -10.29
CA VAL A 28 -5.47 0.23 -10.73
C VAL A 28 -4.39 0.85 -11.60
N VAL A 29 -4.73 1.16 -12.84
CA VAL A 29 -3.83 1.78 -13.82
C VAL A 29 -4.29 3.18 -14.18
N GLY A 30 -3.38 4.01 -14.66
CA GLY A 30 -3.75 5.31 -15.23
C GLY A 30 -4.64 5.13 -16.47
N GLU A 31 -5.59 6.04 -16.67
CA GLU A 31 -6.55 5.98 -17.79
C GLU A 31 -5.88 5.87 -19.16
N LYS A 32 -4.69 6.45 -19.31
CA LYS A 32 -3.93 6.46 -20.57
C LYS A 32 -2.78 5.44 -20.60
N ASP A 33 -2.60 4.68 -19.52
CA ASP A 33 -1.52 3.70 -19.43
C ASP A 33 -2.01 2.33 -19.91
N ASN A 34 -1.50 1.92 -21.06
CA ASN A 34 -1.78 0.61 -21.63
C ASN A 34 -0.61 -0.37 -21.44
N SER A 35 0.57 0.08 -21.02
CA SER A 35 1.78 -0.74 -21.00
C SER A 35 1.70 -1.87 -19.97
N ILE A 36 1.21 -1.58 -18.76
CA ILE A 36 1.01 -2.58 -17.70
C ILE A 36 -0.03 -3.61 -18.14
N ARG A 37 -1.17 -3.13 -18.62
CA ARG A 37 -2.25 -4.01 -19.10
C ARG A 37 -1.77 -4.89 -20.26
N GLN A 38 -1.09 -4.32 -21.26
CA GLN A 38 -0.54 -5.06 -22.37
C GLN A 38 0.40 -6.17 -21.91
N TYR A 39 1.32 -5.88 -21.01
CA TYR A 39 2.27 -6.86 -20.49
C TYR A 39 1.56 -8.08 -19.85
N TYR A 40 0.57 -7.86 -18.99
CA TYR A 40 -0.10 -8.96 -18.31
C TYR A 40 -1.16 -9.66 -19.15
N GLU A 41 -1.92 -8.96 -19.98
CA GLU A 41 -3.03 -9.52 -20.76
C GLU A 41 -2.57 -10.10 -22.10
N GLN A 42 -1.56 -9.49 -22.76
CA GLN A 42 -1.18 -9.85 -24.14
C GLN A 42 0.20 -10.47 -24.24
N ASP A 43 1.19 -9.94 -23.54
CA ASP A 43 2.59 -10.40 -23.67
C ASP A 43 2.90 -11.59 -22.75
N GLY A 44 1.92 -12.09 -22.02
CA GLY A 44 2.00 -13.31 -21.23
C GLY A 44 2.54 -13.14 -19.81
N GLY A 45 2.67 -11.90 -19.29
CA GLY A 45 3.12 -11.63 -17.93
C GLY A 45 2.28 -12.34 -16.86
N SER A 46 0.97 -12.47 -17.07
CA SER A 46 0.08 -13.21 -16.15
C SER A 46 0.39 -14.69 -16.02
N LYS A 47 1.03 -15.31 -17.02
CA LYS A 47 1.41 -16.73 -16.99
C LYS A 47 2.46 -17.05 -15.92
N HIS A 48 3.17 -16.03 -15.41
CA HIS A 48 4.09 -16.21 -14.30
C HIS A 48 3.39 -16.46 -12.96
N PHE A 49 2.07 -16.22 -12.89
CA PHE A 49 1.26 -16.28 -11.68
C PHE A 49 0.02 -17.18 -11.89
N PRO A 50 0.21 -18.51 -12.00
CA PRO A 50 -0.87 -19.43 -12.39
C PRO A 50 -2.02 -19.53 -11.38
N HIS A 51 -1.78 -19.15 -10.12
CA HIS A 51 -2.77 -19.18 -9.05
C HIS A 51 -3.37 -17.80 -8.74
N LEU A 52 -3.00 -16.76 -9.52
CA LEU A 52 -3.44 -15.39 -9.28
C LEU A 52 -4.27 -14.88 -10.45
N LYS A 53 -5.55 -14.59 -10.19
CA LYS A 53 -6.40 -13.92 -11.16
C LYS A 53 -6.13 -12.42 -11.13
N ILE A 54 -5.48 -11.92 -12.17
CA ILE A 54 -5.15 -10.50 -12.33
C ILE A 54 -6.25 -9.82 -13.14
N SER A 55 -6.76 -8.72 -12.63
CA SER A 55 -7.76 -7.87 -13.28
C SER A 55 -7.32 -6.41 -13.22
N PHE A 56 -7.90 -5.56 -14.06
CA PHE A 56 -7.52 -4.15 -14.19
C PHE A 56 -8.71 -3.23 -14.09
N VAL A 57 -8.49 -2.07 -13.51
CA VAL A 57 -9.40 -0.92 -13.58
C VAL A 57 -8.60 0.34 -13.90
N ALA A 58 -9.12 1.16 -14.80
CA ALA A 58 -8.52 2.45 -15.10
C ALA A 58 -9.05 3.50 -14.14
N GLN A 59 -8.15 4.20 -13.45
CA GLN A 59 -8.52 5.40 -12.70
C GLN A 59 -8.80 6.53 -13.68
N ARG A 60 -10.05 6.95 -13.77
CA ARG A 60 -10.48 8.04 -14.64
C ARG A 60 -9.99 9.38 -14.12
N ILE A 61 -9.59 10.23 -15.02
CA ILE A 61 -9.22 11.62 -14.74
C ILE A 61 -10.46 12.48 -14.97
N PRO A 62 -10.96 13.22 -13.95
CA PRO A 62 -12.11 14.10 -14.12
C PRO A 62 -11.88 15.17 -15.19
N ASP A 63 -12.95 15.59 -15.86
CA ASP A 63 -12.91 16.64 -16.88
C ASP A 63 -12.25 17.91 -16.34
N GLY A 64 -11.40 18.51 -17.15
CA GLY A 64 -10.64 19.71 -16.80
C GLY A 64 -9.38 19.47 -15.96
N ARG A 65 -9.08 18.21 -15.55
CA ARG A 65 -7.86 17.87 -14.83
C ARG A 65 -6.82 17.23 -15.76
N LYS A 66 -5.54 17.35 -15.36
CA LYS A 66 -4.41 16.69 -16.06
C LYS A 66 -3.93 15.44 -15.33
N LYS A 67 -4.33 15.28 -14.05
CA LYS A 67 -3.90 14.19 -13.16
C LYS A 67 -5.10 13.55 -12.48
N PRO A 68 -5.02 12.27 -12.11
CA PRO A 68 -6.04 11.60 -11.31
C PRO A 68 -6.20 12.26 -9.94
N LEU A 69 -7.27 11.91 -9.24
CA LEU A 69 -7.63 12.52 -7.94
C LEU A 69 -6.86 11.95 -6.74
N GLY A 70 -5.93 11.02 -6.93
CA GLY A 70 -5.10 10.46 -5.85
C GLY A 70 -5.53 9.06 -5.39
N THR A 71 -4.90 8.58 -4.31
CA THR A 71 -4.97 7.18 -3.87
C THR A 71 -6.32 6.76 -3.30
N ALA A 72 -7.02 7.65 -2.60
CA ALA A 72 -8.37 7.35 -2.11
C ALA A 72 -9.38 7.23 -3.26
N ASP A 73 -9.27 8.09 -4.28
CA ASP A 73 -10.10 8.02 -5.46
C ASP A 73 -9.80 6.76 -6.29
N ALA A 74 -8.53 6.37 -6.40
CA ALA A 74 -8.14 5.12 -7.05
C ALA A 74 -8.83 3.91 -6.40
N LEU A 75 -8.79 3.83 -5.06
CA LEU A 75 -9.46 2.77 -4.33
C LEU A 75 -10.98 2.85 -4.48
N LEU A 76 -11.58 4.03 -4.43
CA LEU A 76 -13.02 4.22 -4.64
C LEU A 76 -13.46 3.68 -6.01
N GLN A 77 -12.75 4.04 -7.08
CA GLN A 77 -13.07 3.56 -8.43
C GLN A 77 -12.85 2.04 -8.55
N ALA A 78 -11.84 1.49 -7.88
CA ALA A 78 -11.62 0.05 -7.79
C ALA A 78 -12.80 -0.68 -7.13
N LEU A 79 -13.27 -0.19 -5.99
CA LEU A 79 -14.43 -0.79 -5.29
C LEU A 79 -15.71 -0.69 -6.11
N GLN A 80 -15.94 0.43 -6.79
CA GLN A 80 -17.09 0.63 -7.68
C GLN A 80 -17.07 -0.34 -8.87
N ALA A 81 -15.88 -0.66 -9.39
CA ALA A 81 -15.71 -1.62 -10.47
C ALA A 81 -15.89 -3.09 -10.02
N MET A 82 -15.81 -3.35 -8.72
CA MET A 82 -15.87 -4.70 -8.14
C MET A 82 -17.04 -4.85 -7.15
N PRO A 83 -18.29 -4.69 -7.58
CA PRO A 83 -19.45 -4.80 -6.69
C PRO A 83 -19.58 -6.19 -6.05
N SER A 84 -19.01 -7.23 -6.66
CA SER A 84 -18.94 -8.59 -6.11
C SER A 84 -18.06 -8.71 -4.85
N TRP A 85 -17.20 -7.72 -4.58
CA TRP A 85 -16.37 -7.68 -3.37
C TRP A 85 -17.09 -7.05 -2.18
N LYS A 86 -18.29 -6.56 -2.37
CA LYS A 86 -19.10 -5.96 -1.30
C LYS A 86 -19.28 -6.95 -0.14
N GLY A 87 -19.02 -6.49 1.08
CA GLY A 87 -19.04 -7.34 2.28
C GLY A 87 -17.78 -8.19 2.50
N GLN A 88 -16.80 -8.10 1.61
CA GLN A 88 -15.53 -8.81 1.78
C GLN A 88 -14.43 -7.90 2.34
N HIS A 89 -13.30 -8.52 2.69
CA HIS A 89 -12.07 -7.83 3.06
C HIS A 89 -11.10 -7.81 1.88
N LEU A 90 -10.32 -6.75 1.80
CA LEU A 90 -9.30 -6.57 0.76
C LEU A 90 -8.02 -6.00 1.35
N THR A 91 -6.89 -6.40 0.81
CA THR A 91 -5.59 -5.78 1.08
C THR A 91 -5.32 -4.73 0.01
N VAL A 92 -4.93 -3.54 0.43
CA VAL A 92 -4.61 -2.41 -0.44
C VAL A 92 -3.16 -2.02 -0.21
N CYS A 93 -2.39 -1.88 -1.25
CA CYS A 93 -0.99 -1.48 -1.16
C CYS A 93 -0.54 -0.69 -2.40
N ASN A 94 0.58 -0.01 -2.25
CA ASN A 94 1.25 0.67 -3.36
C ASN A 94 1.98 -0.33 -4.26
N SER A 95 2.05 -0.07 -5.55
CA SER A 95 2.73 -0.94 -6.53
C SER A 95 4.23 -0.68 -6.66
N ASP A 96 4.73 0.40 -6.08
CA ASP A 96 6.14 0.81 -6.06
C ASP A 96 6.88 0.38 -4.78
N ASN A 97 6.21 -0.34 -3.88
CA ASN A 97 6.77 -0.94 -2.68
C ASN A 97 6.76 -2.47 -2.79
N LEU A 98 7.84 -3.10 -2.35
CA LEU A 98 7.94 -4.56 -2.32
C LEU A 98 7.69 -5.08 -0.90
N TYR A 99 6.46 -5.46 -0.63
CA TYR A 99 6.05 -6.03 0.65
C TYR A 99 6.39 -7.52 0.71
N SER A 100 6.83 -7.97 1.88
CA SER A 100 7.16 -9.37 2.12
C SER A 100 5.92 -10.28 2.11
N GLN A 101 6.15 -11.57 1.89
CA GLN A 101 5.11 -12.58 2.05
C GLN A 101 4.55 -12.58 3.49
N THR A 102 5.39 -12.31 4.49
CA THR A 102 4.99 -12.21 5.90
C THR A 102 3.99 -11.08 6.11
N ALA A 103 4.29 -9.85 5.65
CA ALA A 103 3.40 -8.71 5.76
C ALA A 103 2.04 -8.97 5.10
N LEU A 104 2.07 -9.49 3.88
CA LEU A 104 0.88 -9.82 3.11
C LEU A 104 0.03 -10.91 3.78
N ARG A 105 0.66 -11.97 4.31
CA ARG A 105 -0.02 -13.06 5.01
C ARG A 105 -0.63 -12.61 6.32
N LEU A 106 0.06 -11.78 7.10
CA LEU A 106 -0.49 -11.19 8.33
C LEU A 106 -1.81 -10.47 8.06
N LEU A 107 -1.87 -9.67 7.00
CA LEU A 107 -3.09 -8.97 6.62
C LEU A 107 -4.17 -9.89 6.06
N LEU A 108 -3.79 -10.93 5.28
CA LEU A 108 -4.75 -11.89 4.72
C LEU A 108 -5.45 -12.70 5.81
N GLU A 109 -4.70 -13.14 6.82
CA GLU A 109 -5.17 -14.02 7.89
C GLU A 109 -5.85 -13.28 9.04
N ASP A 110 -5.67 -11.96 9.13
CA ASP A 110 -6.26 -11.14 10.21
C ASP A 110 -7.78 -11.21 10.23
N LYS A 111 -8.38 -11.10 11.43
CA LYS A 111 -9.82 -11.21 11.66
C LYS A 111 -10.49 -9.89 12.02
N HIS A 112 -9.70 -8.82 12.19
CA HIS A 112 -10.26 -7.51 12.46
C HIS A 112 -10.90 -6.91 11.19
N GLU A 113 -11.85 -6.02 11.38
CA GLU A 113 -12.50 -5.30 10.28
C GLU A 113 -11.49 -4.58 9.39
N ASN A 114 -10.56 -3.87 10.01
CA ASN A 114 -9.48 -3.21 9.30
C ASN A 114 -8.17 -3.38 10.06
N ALA A 115 -7.07 -3.45 9.34
CA ALA A 115 -5.72 -3.56 9.89
C ALA A 115 -4.70 -2.85 8.99
N MET A 116 -3.53 -2.59 9.53
CA MET A 116 -2.36 -2.14 8.78
C MET A 116 -1.10 -2.75 9.35
N ILE A 117 -0.07 -2.84 8.53
CA ILE A 117 1.26 -3.15 9.04
C ILE A 117 1.87 -1.87 9.64
N ASP A 118 2.35 -2.01 10.86
CA ASP A 118 3.07 -1.01 11.61
C ASP A 118 4.56 -1.34 11.53
N TYR A 119 5.24 -0.75 10.53
CA TYR A 119 6.67 -1.03 10.32
C TYR A 119 7.53 -0.33 11.35
N ASP A 120 8.52 -1.06 11.86
CA ASP A 120 9.55 -0.50 12.70
C ASP A 120 10.43 0.45 11.90
N ARG A 121 10.45 1.72 12.28
CA ARG A 121 11.22 2.76 11.62
C ARG A 121 12.70 2.42 11.51
N ASP A 122 13.26 1.82 12.58
CA ASP A 122 14.69 1.50 12.66
C ASP A 122 15.07 0.26 11.83
N ALA A 123 14.09 -0.56 11.45
CA ALA A 123 14.30 -1.69 10.56
C ALA A 123 14.33 -1.30 9.06
N LEU A 124 13.89 -0.10 8.71
CA LEU A 124 13.92 0.39 7.34
C LEU A 124 15.34 0.82 6.94
N GLN A 125 15.95 0.07 6.04
CA GLN A 125 17.32 0.30 5.55
C GLN A 125 17.37 1.42 4.50
N CYS A 126 16.78 2.57 4.82
CA CYS A 126 16.78 3.76 3.98
C CYS A 126 17.69 4.83 4.56
N SER A 127 18.05 5.85 3.78
CA SER A 127 18.77 7.00 4.31
C SER A 127 17.98 7.69 5.41
N HIS A 128 18.65 8.26 6.38
CA HIS A 128 18.02 8.98 7.48
C HIS A 128 17.06 10.09 6.99
N GLU A 129 17.43 10.76 5.92
CA GLU A 129 16.61 11.79 5.28
C GLU A 129 15.29 11.20 4.75
N ARG A 130 15.34 10.03 4.11
CA ARG A 130 14.16 9.35 3.57
C ARG A 130 13.25 8.82 4.69
N VAL A 131 13.84 8.18 5.69
CA VAL A 131 13.11 7.67 6.86
C VAL A 131 12.38 8.78 7.61
N SER A 132 12.94 9.99 7.67
CA SER A 132 12.31 11.15 8.31
C SER A 132 11.04 11.65 7.61
N GLN A 133 10.81 11.26 6.36
CA GLN A 133 9.63 11.64 5.57
C GLN A 133 8.46 10.66 5.73
N PHE A 134 8.68 9.46 6.29
CA PHE A 134 7.62 8.49 6.47
C PHE A 134 6.63 8.94 7.53
N ALA A 135 5.34 8.69 7.27
CA ALA A 135 4.28 9.00 8.21
C ALA A 135 4.43 8.12 9.47
N VAL A 136 4.45 8.76 10.64
CA VAL A 136 4.47 8.04 11.91
C VAL A 136 3.05 7.67 12.33
N ILE A 137 2.95 6.55 13.05
CA ILE A 137 1.69 5.96 13.52
C ILE A 137 1.54 6.24 15.00
N MET A 138 0.41 6.87 15.37
CA MET A 138 -0.02 7.01 16.76
C MET A 138 -1.00 5.89 17.10
N LYS A 139 -0.79 5.21 18.22
CA LYS A 139 -1.59 4.06 18.67
C LYS A 139 -2.17 4.26 20.05
N ASP A 140 -3.31 3.64 20.32
CA ASP A 140 -3.80 3.49 21.68
C ASP A 140 -3.04 2.36 22.43
N SER A 141 -3.32 2.20 23.73
CA SER A 141 -2.69 1.16 24.58
C SER A 141 -3.02 -0.27 24.15
N ASN A 142 -4.02 -0.48 23.29
CA ASN A 142 -4.41 -1.79 22.79
C ASN A 142 -3.89 -2.06 21.36
N GLY A 143 -3.09 -1.15 20.80
CA GLY A 143 -2.49 -1.29 19.48
C GLY A 143 -3.41 -0.89 18.34
N PHE A 144 -4.52 -0.20 18.61
CA PHE A 144 -5.35 0.35 17.53
C PHE A 144 -4.85 1.72 17.07
N LEU A 145 -4.97 1.97 15.78
CA LEU A 145 -4.60 3.24 15.18
C LEU A 145 -5.42 4.39 15.75
N ALA A 146 -4.74 5.41 16.25
CA ALA A 146 -5.33 6.66 16.72
C ALA A 146 -5.14 7.80 15.70
N ASP A 147 -3.95 7.90 15.12
CA ASP A 147 -3.64 8.90 14.09
C ASP A 147 -2.45 8.47 13.20
N ILE A 148 -2.34 9.12 12.04
CA ILE A 148 -1.21 9.02 11.12
C ILE A 148 -0.72 10.44 10.84
N ILE A 149 0.54 10.71 11.13
CA ILE A 149 1.12 12.04 10.97
C ILE A 149 2.12 12.00 9.82
N GLU A 150 1.74 12.61 8.70
CA GLU A 150 2.63 12.78 7.56
C GLU A 150 3.63 13.91 7.82
N LYS A 151 4.87 13.73 7.34
CA LYS A 151 5.98 14.68 7.56
C LYS A 151 6.09 15.11 9.03
N PRO A 152 6.27 14.14 9.94
CA PRO A 152 6.22 14.37 11.37
C PRO A 152 7.30 15.35 11.82
N SER A 153 6.97 16.22 12.77
CA SER A 153 7.93 17.02 13.50
C SER A 153 8.74 16.13 14.45
N ARG A 154 9.80 16.68 15.04
CA ARG A 154 10.55 15.95 16.08
C ARG A 154 9.69 15.59 17.28
N GLU A 155 8.77 16.47 17.64
CA GLU A 155 7.83 16.25 18.75
C GLU A 155 6.86 15.12 18.43
N ASP A 156 6.30 15.08 17.21
CA ASP A 156 5.42 13.99 16.75
C ASP A 156 6.14 12.64 16.80
N VAL A 157 7.41 12.61 16.38
CA VAL A 157 8.25 11.41 16.44
C VAL A 157 8.47 10.93 17.88
N GLU A 158 8.75 11.86 18.83
CA GLU A 158 8.91 11.52 20.25
C GLU A 158 7.59 10.99 20.84
N GLN A 159 6.47 11.60 20.52
CA GLN A 159 5.15 11.16 20.98
C GLN A 159 4.72 9.79 20.38
N ALA A 160 5.22 9.44 19.18
CA ALA A 160 4.93 8.18 18.53
C ALA A 160 5.71 6.98 19.12
N LYS A 161 6.70 7.22 20.00
CA LYS A 161 7.45 6.14 20.66
C LYS A 161 6.53 5.33 21.56
N ASP A 162 6.60 4.02 21.41
CA ASP A 162 5.97 3.10 22.36
C ASP A 162 6.82 2.99 23.66
N SER A 163 6.36 2.17 24.61
CA SER A 163 7.03 1.95 25.89
C SER A 163 8.45 1.36 25.77
N ARG A 164 8.82 0.84 24.60
CA ARG A 164 10.15 0.30 24.28
C ARG A 164 11.00 1.25 23.45
N GLY A 165 10.47 2.44 23.16
CA GLY A 165 11.13 3.43 22.30
C GLY A 165 10.99 3.17 20.79
N ARG A 166 10.21 2.16 20.39
CA ARG A 166 9.96 1.83 18.99
C ARG A 166 9.04 2.88 18.35
N ILE A 167 9.35 3.28 17.14
CA ILE A 167 8.54 4.19 16.32
C ILE A 167 7.94 3.40 15.16
N GLY A 168 6.61 3.34 15.10
CA GLY A 168 5.89 2.76 14.00
C GLY A 168 5.69 3.74 12.85
N VAL A 169 5.87 3.26 11.62
CA VAL A 169 5.63 4.05 10.40
C VAL A 169 4.71 3.32 9.43
N SER A 170 3.98 4.09 8.64
CA SER A 170 3.15 3.57 7.56
C SER A 170 3.96 3.43 6.27
N MET A 171 3.90 2.25 5.66
CA MET A 171 4.39 1.99 4.31
C MET A 171 3.24 1.76 3.33
N ASN A 172 2.06 2.33 3.62
CA ASN A 172 0.88 2.30 2.75
C ASN A 172 0.42 0.89 2.35
N ILE A 173 0.37 -0.01 3.31
CA ILE A 173 -0.26 -1.32 3.16
C ILE A 173 -1.32 -1.54 4.23
N TRP A 174 -2.52 -1.91 3.80
CA TRP A 174 -3.75 -1.90 4.60
C TRP A 174 -4.60 -3.13 4.31
N ARG A 175 -5.34 -3.58 5.31
CA ARG A 175 -6.53 -4.42 5.16
C ARG A 175 -7.75 -3.60 5.47
N PHE A 176 -8.75 -3.65 4.61
CA PHE A 176 -10.04 -3.00 4.84
C PHE A 176 -11.20 -3.97 4.65
N SER A 177 -12.25 -3.83 5.45
CA SER A 177 -13.57 -4.25 5.06
C SER A 177 -14.10 -3.29 3.99
N TYR A 178 -14.61 -3.83 2.88
CA TYR A 178 -15.20 -3.04 1.79
C TYR A 178 -16.20 -2.00 2.32
N ASN A 179 -17.14 -2.46 3.16
CA ASN A 179 -18.21 -1.59 3.66
C ASN A 179 -17.71 -0.55 4.67
N SER A 180 -16.65 -0.87 5.41
CA SER A 180 -16.09 0.01 6.44
C SER A 180 -15.37 1.22 5.85
N ILE A 181 -14.58 1.03 4.81
CA ILE A 181 -13.77 2.10 4.22
C ILE A 181 -14.55 2.96 3.21
N LEU A 182 -15.54 2.39 2.50
CA LEU A 182 -16.24 3.03 1.39
C LEU A 182 -16.81 4.43 1.73
N PRO A 183 -17.52 4.65 2.85
CA PRO A 183 -18.06 5.98 3.15
C PRO A 183 -16.99 7.07 3.30
N TYR A 184 -15.81 6.70 3.74
CA TYR A 184 -14.69 7.63 3.94
C TYR A 184 -13.96 7.92 2.63
N LEU A 185 -13.89 6.96 1.71
CA LEU A 185 -13.39 7.20 0.35
C LEU A 185 -14.28 8.18 -0.42
N GLU A 186 -15.59 8.09 -0.24
CA GLU A 186 -16.56 9.02 -0.84
C GLU A 186 -16.44 10.43 -0.24
N ALA A 187 -16.26 10.52 1.08
CA ALA A 187 -16.29 11.77 1.84
C ALA A 187 -14.92 12.48 1.92
N VAL A 188 -13.80 11.82 1.58
CA VAL A 188 -12.48 12.40 1.74
C VAL A 188 -12.33 13.70 0.94
N PRO A 189 -11.88 14.81 1.58
CA PRO A 189 -11.70 16.09 0.90
C PRO A 189 -10.46 16.10 -0.01
N LEU A 190 -10.42 17.04 -0.93
CA LEU A 190 -9.21 17.34 -1.68
C LEU A 190 -8.16 17.98 -0.76
N HIS A 191 -6.92 17.50 -0.86
CA HIS A 191 -5.80 18.16 -0.18
C HIS A 191 -5.66 19.61 -0.68
N PRO A 192 -5.54 20.61 0.19
CA PRO A 192 -5.61 22.02 -0.21
C PRO A 192 -4.55 22.46 -1.22
N VAL A 193 -3.36 21.86 -1.17
CA VAL A 193 -2.24 22.19 -2.06
C VAL A 193 -2.13 21.20 -3.21
N ARG A 194 -2.08 19.89 -2.92
CA ARG A 194 -1.92 18.84 -3.95
C ARG A 194 -3.17 18.63 -4.80
N GLN A 195 -4.34 19.04 -4.29
CA GLN A 195 -5.63 18.84 -4.93
C GLN A 195 -5.92 17.36 -5.24
N GLU A 196 -5.52 16.48 -4.33
CA GLU A 196 -5.69 15.03 -4.40
C GLU A 196 -6.45 14.51 -3.19
N LYS A 197 -7.17 13.42 -3.38
CA LYS A 197 -7.85 12.64 -2.33
C LYS A 197 -6.93 11.53 -1.88
N GLU A 198 -6.46 11.61 -0.65
CA GLU A 198 -5.42 10.74 -0.13
C GLU A 198 -5.99 9.65 0.76
N LEU A 199 -5.57 8.40 0.56
CA LEU A 199 -6.05 7.27 1.34
C LEU A 199 -5.74 7.39 2.84
N PRO A 200 -4.56 7.85 3.28
CA PRO A 200 -4.32 8.07 4.70
C PRO A 200 -5.30 9.05 5.34
N VAL A 201 -5.79 10.07 4.61
CA VAL A 201 -6.81 11.01 5.12
C VAL A 201 -8.15 10.30 5.31
N ALA A 202 -8.57 9.46 4.38
CA ALA A 202 -9.79 8.65 4.55
C ALA A 202 -9.69 7.72 5.77
N VAL A 203 -8.53 7.11 5.99
CA VAL A 203 -8.24 6.28 7.17
C VAL A 203 -8.31 7.10 8.47
N LYS A 204 -7.71 8.28 8.52
CA LYS A 204 -7.81 9.19 9.68
C LYS A 204 -9.27 9.54 10.00
N MET A 205 -10.07 9.85 8.98
CA MET A 205 -11.50 10.12 9.16
C MET A 205 -12.23 8.89 9.75
N MET A 206 -11.91 7.70 9.28
CA MET A 206 -12.50 6.45 9.76
C MET A 206 -12.19 6.21 11.24
N VAL A 207 -10.91 6.28 11.63
CA VAL A 207 -10.51 6.01 13.03
C VAL A 207 -10.93 7.10 13.98
N ALA A 208 -11.02 8.35 13.53
CA ALA A 208 -11.54 9.46 14.33
C ALA A 208 -13.03 9.29 14.65
N LYS A 209 -13.82 8.81 13.67
CA LYS A 209 -15.25 8.56 13.86
C LYS A 209 -15.52 7.25 14.61
N ASN A 210 -14.72 6.22 14.36
CA ASN A 210 -14.85 4.90 14.95
C ASN A 210 -13.51 4.49 15.61
N PRO A 211 -13.22 4.94 16.84
CA PRO A 211 -12.02 4.51 17.56
C PRO A 211 -11.93 2.99 17.64
N ARG A 212 -10.72 2.46 17.52
CA ARG A 212 -10.42 1.02 17.50
C ARG A 212 -10.99 0.27 16.30
N SER A 213 -11.29 0.95 15.21
CA SER A 213 -11.76 0.33 13.96
C SER A 213 -10.63 -0.23 13.09
N LEU A 214 -9.36 0.07 13.40
CA LEU A 214 -8.20 -0.38 12.64
C LEU A 214 -7.07 -0.84 13.58
N LEU A 215 -6.72 -2.13 13.50
CA LEU A 215 -5.60 -2.70 14.27
C LEU A 215 -4.27 -2.39 13.59
N THR A 216 -3.25 -2.05 14.36
CA THR A 216 -1.87 -1.97 13.88
C THR A 216 -1.12 -3.25 14.20
N MET A 217 -0.42 -3.83 13.22
CA MET A 217 0.31 -5.10 13.34
C MET A 217 1.82 -4.81 13.25
N PRO A 218 2.56 -4.82 14.38
CA PRO A 218 3.98 -4.50 14.38
C PRO A 218 4.80 -5.50 13.56
N LEU A 219 5.69 -4.98 12.71
CA LEU A 219 6.60 -5.77 11.91
C LEU A 219 7.94 -5.04 11.75
N SER A 220 9.04 -5.74 12.03
CA SER A 220 10.40 -5.20 11.93
C SER A 220 11.10 -5.83 10.73
N GLU A 221 10.95 -5.23 9.56
CA GLU A 221 11.62 -5.62 8.32
C GLU A 221 11.76 -4.41 7.38
N HIS A 222 12.64 -4.55 6.40
CA HIS A 222 12.82 -3.54 5.37
C HIS A 222 11.76 -3.69 4.27
N VAL A 223 11.29 -2.54 3.77
CA VAL A 223 10.45 -2.46 2.57
C VAL A 223 11.22 -1.74 1.49
N VAL A 224 11.53 -2.45 0.41
CA VAL A 224 12.17 -1.86 -0.77
C VAL A 224 11.14 -1.08 -1.56
N ASP A 225 11.47 0.14 -1.94
CA ASP A 225 10.61 0.96 -2.78
C ASP A 225 11.35 1.45 -4.04
N LEU A 226 10.61 1.59 -5.11
CA LEU A 226 11.07 2.06 -6.42
C LEU A 226 10.35 3.36 -6.78
N THR A 227 10.69 4.45 -6.11
CA THR A 227 10.06 5.76 -6.30
C THR A 227 10.75 6.58 -7.39
N SER A 228 12.05 6.41 -7.56
CA SER A 228 12.87 7.18 -8.51
C SER A 228 13.84 6.31 -9.29
N GLN A 229 14.40 6.87 -10.38
CA GLN A 229 15.44 6.17 -11.13
C GLN A 229 16.72 5.93 -10.30
N ALA A 230 16.98 6.75 -9.30
CA ALA A 230 18.12 6.58 -8.41
C ALA A 230 18.00 5.32 -7.52
N ASP A 231 16.81 4.81 -7.31
CA ASP A 231 16.58 3.59 -6.52
C ASP A 231 16.91 2.31 -7.30
N ILE A 232 16.97 2.39 -8.65
CA ILE A 232 17.12 1.20 -9.52
C ILE A 232 18.32 0.33 -9.13
N PRO A 233 19.53 0.84 -8.92
CA PRO A 233 20.69 -0.02 -8.58
C PRO A 233 20.49 -0.78 -7.25
N ILE A 234 19.95 -0.10 -6.24
CA ILE A 234 19.68 -0.69 -4.92
C ILE A 234 18.62 -1.77 -5.04
N VAL A 235 17.54 -1.48 -5.76
CA VAL A 235 16.46 -2.43 -6.02
C VAL A 235 16.99 -3.66 -6.78
N GLN A 236 17.80 -3.48 -7.82
CA GLN A 236 18.37 -4.59 -8.58
C GLN A 236 19.26 -5.48 -7.72
N GLU A 237 20.09 -4.91 -6.86
CA GLU A 237 20.93 -5.67 -5.93
C GLU A 237 20.07 -6.48 -4.96
N PHE A 238 19.06 -5.87 -4.36
CA PHE A 238 18.11 -6.54 -3.48
C PHE A 238 17.40 -7.70 -4.20
N LEU A 239 16.83 -7.46 -5.38
CA LEU A 239 16.10 -8.48 -6.13
C LEU A 239 16.98 -9.66 -6.51
N ARG A 240 18.22 -9.42 -6.93
CA ARG A 240 19.18 -10.49 -7.25
C ARG A 240 19.50 -11.36 -6.05
N LYS A 241 19.58 -10.76 -4.87
CA LYS A 241 19.88 -11.47 -3.61
C LYS A 241 18.69 -12.27 -3.10
N GLU A 242 17.51 -11.65 -3.04
CA GLU A 242 16.34 -12.23 -2.39
C GLU A 242 15.48 -13.10 -3.32
N TYR A 243 15.62 -12.92 -4.65
CA TYR A 243 14.86 -13.65 -5.68
C TYR A 243 15.77 -14.26 -6.77
N PRO A 244 16.79 -15.04 -6.39
CA PRO A 244 17.79 -15.52 -7.35
C PRO A 244 17.24 -16.48 -8.43
N ASN A 245 16.05 -17.03 -8.21
CA ASN A 245 15.41 -18.02 -9.11
C ASN A 245 14.08 -17.52 -9.70
N PHE A 246 13.80 -16.23 -9.60
CA PHE A 246 12.51 -15.66 -10.09
C PHE A 246 12.69 -14.61 -11.22
#